data_28098eb07a6a35b3076829f14242d788
#
_entry.id   28098eb07a6a35b3076829f14242d788
#
_cell.length_a   1.000
_cell.length_b   1.000
_cell.length_c   1.000
_cell.angle_alpha   90.00
_cell.angle_beta   90.00
_cell.angle_gamma   90.00
#
_symmetry.space_group_name_H-M   'P 1'
#
loop_
_entity.id
_entity.type
_entity.pdbx_description
1 polymer ?
#
loop_
_entity_poly.entity_id
_entity_poly.type
_entity_poly.pdbx_seq_one_letter_code
_entity_poly.pdbx_strand_id
1 'polypeptide(L)'
;MDYTSIIEGLRVASLFDLFRLRAALTMQLEDPQRIEQVRARLRPGMPLTYFDEVQNRLVEASVIELRRTRLLVENRHDHTRWSIPFGAVNVDQVETDLRTAAAPQGLERSRLKVGDMVGFRDRQNQDRYGQVLALNPKTATILTSEQQRWRVAYQFLFPVIDSCEE
;
A
#
# COMPACT_ATOMS: atom_id res chain seq x y z
N MET A 1 15.18 -11.87 7.72
CA MET A 1 14.82 -10.76 8.65
C MET A 1 13.46 -11.12 9.25
N ASP A 2 13.26 -10.98 10.55
CA ASP A 2 11.96 -11.22 11.16
C ASP A 2 11.09 -9.94 11.08
N TYR A 3 10.29 -9.87 10.06
CA TYR A 3 9.43 -8.71 9.80
C TYR A 3 8.28 -8.58 10.80
N THR A 4 7.79 -9.71 11.34
CA THR A 4 6.69 -9.70 12.31
C THR A 4 7.08 -8.95 13.57
N SER A 5 8.21 -9.32 14.19
CA SER A 5 8.75 -8.62 15.36
C SER A 5 9.04 -7.13 15.10
N ILE A 6 9.51 -6.79 13.89
CA ILE A 6 9.76 -5.39 13.52
C ILE A 6 8.44 -4.61 13.47
N ILE A 7 7.41 -5.15 12.80
CA ILE A 7 6.10 -4.49 12.67
C ILE A 7 5.43 -4.33 14.04
N GLU A 8 5.50 -5.35 14.91
CA GLU A 8 5.00 -5.25 16.28
C GLU A 8 5.71 -4.18 17.08
N GLY A 9 7.04 -4.10 16.97
CA GLY A 9 7.83 -3.03 17.59
C GLY A 9 7.42 -1.62 17.09
N LEU A 10 7.17 -1.49 15.79
CA LEU A 10 6.74 -0.21 15.19
C LEU A 10 5.34 0.22 15.67
N ARG A 11 4.44 -0.72 15.98
CA ARG A 11 3.08 -0.40 16.47
C ARG A 11 3.09 0.24 17.85
N VAL A 12 4.05 -0.12 18.71
CA VAL A 12 4.16 0.41 20.08
C VAL A 12 5.17 1.54 20.21
N ALA A 13 5.92 1.84 19.14
CA ALA A 13 6.93 2.89 19.13
C ALA A 13 6.30 4.29 19.21
N SER A 14 6.98 5.21 19.91
CA SER A 14 6.57 6.61 19.93
C SER A 14 6.72 7.27 18.55
N LEU A 15 5.97 8.34 18.29
CA LEU A 15 6.11 9.11 17.05
C LEU A 15 7.55 9.63 16.84
N PHE A 16 8.22 9.98 17.94
CA PHE A 16 9.62 10.42 17.91
C PHE A 16 10.57 9.28 17.51
N ASP A 17 10.36 8.07 18.04
CA ASP A 17 11.16 6.90 17.65
C ASP A 17 10.94 6.53 16.17
N LEU A 18 9.68 6.57 15.70
CA LEU A 18 9.37 6.36 14.29
C LEU A 18 10.06 7.39 13.39
N PHE A 19 10.12 8.66 13.80
CA PHE A 19 10.83 9.69 13.07
C PHE A 19 12.33 9.41 12.98
N ARG A 20 12.96 9.00 14.10
CA ARG A 20 14.38 8.62 14.15
C ARG A 20 14.68 7.39 13.31
N LEU A 21 13.83 6.36 13.38
CA LEU A 21 13.96 5.16 12.56
C LEU A 21 13.86 5.48 11.07
N ARG A 22 12.93 6.34 10.67
CA ARG A 22 12.84 6.80 9.29
C ARG A 22 14.14 7.46 8.82
N ALA A 23 14.72 8.34 9.62
CA ALA A 23 16.00 8.98 9.30
C ALA A 23 17.13 7.95 9.13
N ALA A 24 17.24 6.99 10.05
CA ALA A 24 18.23 5.92 9.97
C ALA A 24 18.03 5.02 8.74
N LEU A 25 16.77 4.65 8.41
CA LEU A 25 16.44 3.88 7.22
C LEU A 25 16.76 4.64 5.94
N THR A 26 16.45 5.94 5.88
CA THR A 26 16.79 6.78 4.73
C THR A 26 18.29 6.76 4.46
N MET A 27 19.12 6.92 5.49
CA MET A 27 20.58 6.84 5.34
C MET A 27 21.03 5.49 4.77
N GLN A 28 20.39 4.38 5.17
CA GLN A 28 20.72 3.05 4.65
C GLN A 28 20.25 2.84 3.19
N LEU A 29 19.13 3.43 2.81
CA LEU A 29 18.59 3.36 1.44
C LEU A 29 19.38 4.24 0.46
N GLU A 30 19.97 5.33 0.95
CA GLU A 30 20.78 6.26 0.15
C GLU A 30 22.27 5.91 0.16
N ASP A 31 22.68 4.85 0.85
CA ASP A 31 24.08 4.40 0.88
C ASP A 31 24.59 4.08 -0.54
N PRO A 32 25.60 4.79 -1.06
CA PRO A 32 26.12 4.57 -2.39
C PRO A 32 26.64 3.15 -2.64
N GLN A 33 27.20 2.50 -1.62
CA GLN A 33 27.72 1.15 -1.75
C GLN A 33 26.59 0.14 -1.97
N ARG A 34 25.49 0.28 -1.24
CA ARG A 34 24.28 -0.56 -1.41
C ARG A 34 23.63 -0.34 -2.76
N ILE A 35 23.51 0.91 -3.18
CA ILE A 35 22.99 1.26 -4.50
C ILE A 35 23.81 0.62 -5.61
N GLU A 36 25.14 0.70 -5.53
CA GLU A 36 26.05 0.12 -6.53
C GLU A 36 25.98 -1.42 -6.54
N GLN A 37 25.82 -2.07 -5.38
CA GLN A 37 25.61 -3.53 -5.31
C GLN A 37 24.33 -3.96 -6.04
N VAL A 38 23.24 -3.23 -5.86
CA VAL A 38 21.97 -3.50 -6.58
C VAL A 38 22.16 -3.23 -8.07
N ARG A 39 22.75 -2.07 -8.41
CA ARG A 39 22.98 -1.65 -9.79
C ARG A 39 23.83 -2.65 -10.58
N ALA A 40 24.90 -3.19 -9.99
CA ALA A 40 25.78 -4.17 -10.62
C ALA A 40 25.07 -5.48 -11.01
N ARG A 41 23.94 -5.80 -10.38
CA ARG A 41 23.13 -6.99 -10.66
C ARG A 41 22.08 -6.76 -11.76
N LEU A 42 21.86 -5.52 -12.20
CA LEU A 42 20.82 -5.15 -13.15
C LEU A 42 21.41 -4.82 -14.53
N ARG A 43 20.67 -5.14 -15.58
CA ARG A 43 21.02 -4.84 -16.98
C ARG A 43 19.76 -4.42 -17.76
N PRO A 44 19.88 -3.53 -18.78
CA PRO A 44 18.78 -3.23 -19.69
C PRO A 44 18.19 -4.50 -20.31
N GLY A 45 16.85 -4.58 -20.39
CA GLY A 45 16.10 -5.73 -20.87
C GLY A 45 15.85 -6.82 -19.82
N MET A 46 16.49 -6.76 -18.65
CA MET A 46 16.31 -7.78 -17.61
C MET A 46 14.92 -7.68 -16.99
N PRO A 47 14.19 -8.82 -16.80
CA PRO A 47 12.97 -8.84 -16.01
C PRO A 47 13.29 -8.68 -14.51
N LEU A 48 12.43 -7.97 -13.81
CA LEU A 48 12.52 -7.79 -12.35
C LEU A 48 11.14 -7.62 -11.73
N THR A 49 11.10 -7.68 -10.41
CA THR A 49 9.97 -7.21 -9.61
C THR A 49 10.41 -6.03 -8.74
N TYR A 50 9.54 -5.04 -8.57
CA TYR A 50 9.78 -3.93 -7.68
C TYR A 50 8.56 -3.69 -6.78
N PHE A 51 8.79 -3.05 -5.64
CA PHE A 51 7.73 -2.69 -4.70
C PHE A 51 7.16 -1.31 -5.05
N ASP A 52 5.86 -1.27 -5.33
CA ASP A 52 5.10 -0.02 -5.52
C ASP A 52 4.53 0.42 -4.16
N GLU A 53 5.07 1.49 -3.60
CA GLU A 53 4.67 2.03 -2.31
C GLU A 53 3.22 2.55 -2.30
N VAL A 54 2.73 3.05 -3.44
CA VAL A 54 1.37 3.62 -3.55
C VAL A 54 0.33 2.51 -3.55
N GLN A 55 0.61 1.43 -4.29
CA GLN A 55 -0.29 0.28 -4.40
C GLN A 55 0.00 -0.80 -3.36
N ASN A 56 1.09 -0.64 -2.59
CA ASN A 56 1.55 -1.59 -1.57
C ASN A 56 1.62 -3.03 -2.09
N ARG A 57 2.22 -3.22 -3.28
CA ARG A 57 2.35 -4.51 -3.94
C ARG A 57 3.63 -4.63 -4.75
N LEU A 58 4.01 -5.88 -5.05
CA LEU A 58 5.06 -6.16 -6.02
C LEU A 58 4.51 -6.05 -7.45
N VAL A 59 5.27 -5.40 -8.32
CA VAL A 59 4.95 -5.19 -9.74
C VAL A 59 6.04 -5.82 -10.60
N GLU A 60 5.64 -6.60 -11.60
CA GLU A 60 6.55 -7.15 -12.60
C GLU A 60 6.87 -6.10 -13.67
N ALA A 61 8.14 -5.95 -13.97
CA ALA A 61 8.63 -4.99 -14.95
C ALA A 61 9.87 -5.48 -15.67
N SER A 62 10.28 -4.72 -16.67
CA SER A 62 11.56 -4.91 -17.38
C SER A 62 12.40 -3.64 -17.27
N VAL A 63 13.71 -3.80 -17.08
CA VAL A 63 14.66 -2.68 -17.04
C VAL A 63 14.75 -2.04 -18.42
N ILE A 64 14.54 -0.73 -18.52
CA ILE A 64 14.81 0.05 -19.74
C ILE A 64 16.18 0.69 -19.67
N GLU A 65 16.44 1.42 -18.59
CA GLU A 65 17.65 2.24 -18.46
C GLU A 65 18.10 2.33 -16.98
N LEU A 66 19.40 2.20 -16.75
CA LEU A 66 20.02 2.45 -15.46
C LEU A 66 20.56 3.88 -15.41
N ARG A 67 19.94 4.75 -14.64
CA ARG A 67 20.41 6.11 -14.39
C ARG A 67 21.31 6.16 -13.15
N ARG A 68 21.83 7.31 -12.83
CA ARG A 68 22.77 7.47 -11.71
C ARG A 68 22.18 7.05 -10.36
N THR A 69 20.96 7.49 -10.05
CA THR A 69 20.30 7.28 -8.75
C THR A 69 18.95 6.55 -8.86
N ARG A 70 18.47 6.33 -10.06
CA ARG A 70 17.16 5.73 -10.33
C ARG A 70 17.23 4.77 -11.51
N LEU A 71 16.23 3.92 -11.60
CA LEU A 71 16.04 2.94 -12.64
C LEU A 71 14.78 3.31 -13.44
N LEU A 72 14.86 3.31 -14.77
CA LEU A 72 13.70 3.38 -15.63
C LEU A 72 13.26 1.96 -15.96
N VAL A 73 12.00 1.65 -15.65
CA VAL A 73 11.38 0.34 -15.89
C VAL A 73 10.11 0.49 -16.71
N GLU A 74 9.72 -0.58 -17.39
CA GLU A 74 8.43 -0.71 -18.06
C GLU A 74 7.66 -1.87 -17.44
N ASN A 75 6.46 -1.60 -16.93
CA ASN A 75 5.59 -2.60 -16.34
C ASN A 75 5.14 -3.60 -17.40
N ARG A 76 5.09 -4.88 -17.06
CA ARG A 76 4.70 -5.95 -18.00
C ARG A 76 3.20 -5.97 -18.29
N HIS A 77 2.36 -5.51 -17.36
CA HIS A 77 0.90 -5.62 -17.47
C HIS A 77 0.24 -4.46 -18.24
N ASP A 78 0.81 -3.25 -18.20
CA ASP A 78 0.20 -2.04 -18.77
C ASP A 78 1.16 -1.23 -19.65
N HIS A 79 2.41 -1.69 -19.80
CA HIS A 79 3.49 -1.04 -20.56
C HIS A 79 3.78 0.41 -20.14
N THR A 80 3.34 0.80 -18.95
CA THR A 80 3.68 2.12 -18.40
C THR A 80 5.14 2.15 -17.93
N ARG A 81 5.75 3.33 -18.09
CA ARG A 81 7.16 3.53 -17.72
C ARG A 81 7.26 4.30 -16.42
N TRP A 82 8.03 3.75 -15.50
CA TRP A 82 8.25 4.33 -14.19
C TRP A 82 9.72 4.54 -13.89
N SER A 83 10.02 5.66 -13.22
CA SER A 83 11.35 5.92 -12.67
C SER A 83 11.32 5.57 -11.19
N ILE A 84 11.97 4.47 -10.81
CA ILE A 84 11.97 3.93 -9.43
C ILE A 84 13.36 4.04 -8.79
N PRO A 85 13.48 4.15 -7.47
CA PRO A 85 14.76 4.06 -6.78
C PRO A 85 15.30 2.62 -6.81
N PHE A 86 16.61 2.44 -6.73
CA PHE A 86 17.22 1.11 -6.71
C PHE A 86 16.77 0.27 -5.51
N GLY A 87 16.51 0.91 -4.36
CA GLY A 87 16.01 0.23 -3.16
C GLY A 87 14.62 -0.38 -3.28
N ALA A 88 13.82 0.03 -4.29
CA ALA A 88 12.51 -0.57 -4.54
C ALA A 88 12.60 -1.92 -5.29
N VAL A 89 13.76 -2.25 -5.86
CA VAL A 89 13.93 -3.46 -6.67
C VAL A 89 14.11 -4.68 -5.79
N ASN A 90 13.28 -5.70 -6.00
CA ASN A 90 13.38 -6.97 -5.27
C ASN A 90 14.45 -7.89 -5.90
N VAL A 91 15.74 -7.52 -5.72
CA VAL A 91 16.86 -8.24 -6.30
C VAL A 91 17.06 -9.62 -5.67
N ASP A 92 16.69 -9.76 -4.41
CA ASP A 92 16.89 -10.97 -3.62
C ASP A 92 15.66 -11.90 -3.63
N GLN A 93 14.64 -11.55 -4.44
CA GLN A 93 13.39 -12.31 -4.61
C GLN A 93 12.71 -12.63 -3.27
N VAL A 94 12.64 -11.63 -2.40
CA VAL A 94 11.97 -11.77 -1.11
C VAL A 94 10.46 -11.85 -1.36
N GLU A 95 9.86 -12.98 -1.01
CA GLU A 95 8.42 -13.24 -1.16
C GLU A 95 7.59 -12.76 0.03
N THR A 96 8.23 -12.26 1.07
CA THR A 96 7.56 -11.85 2.30
C THR A 96 6.72 -10.60 2.05
N ASP A 97 5.42 -10.80 2.03
CA ASP A 97 4.46 -9.71 1.98
C ASP A 97 4.43 -9.01 3.37
N LEU A 98 4.93 -7.80 3.43
CA LEU A 98 4.86 -6.95 4.63
C LEU A 98 3.45 -6.38 4.82
N ARG A 99 2.42 -7.18 4.61
CA ARG A 99 1.07 -6.75 4.95
C ARG A 99 0.96 -6.54 6.45
N THR A 100 1.16 -5.30 6.88
CA THR A 100 0.35 -4.81 8.01
C THR A 100 -1.08 -5.23 7.70
N ALA A 101 -1.71 -5.98 8.59
CA ALA A 101 -3.05 -6.54 8.44
C ALA A 101 -3.89 -5.72 7.47
N ALA A 102 -4.24 -6.31 6.35
CA ALA A 102 -4.70 -5.66 5.15
C ALA A 102 -5.52 -4.41 5.47
N ALA A 103 -5.11 -3.27 4.93
CA ALA A 103 -6.09 -2.21 4.74
C ALA A 103 -7.27 -2.91 4.06
N PRO A 104 -8.47 -2.86 4.64
CA PRO A 104 -9.59 -3.66 4.16
C PRO A 104 -9.70 -3.42 2.66
N GLN A 105 -9.65 -4.50 1.88
CA GLN A 105 -9.77 -4.42 0.42
C GLN A 105 -11.05 -3.67 0.16
N GLY A 106 -10.94 -2.50 -0.47
CA GLY A 106 -12.09 -1.64 -0.72
C GLY A 106 -13.21 -2.45 -1.38
N LEU A 107 -14.42 -2.28 -0.88
CA LEU A 107 -15.56 -2.98 -1.41
C LEU A 107 -15.83 -2.51 -2.84
N GLU A 108 -15.96 -3.45 -3.76
CA GLU A 108 -16.40 -3.14 -5.11
C GLU A 108 -17.89 -2.78 -5.11
N ARG A 109 -18.29 -1.85 -6.00
CA ARG A 109 -19.70 -1.45 -6.17
C ARG A 109 -20.63 -2.65 -6.37
N SER A 110 -20.15 -3.68 -7.06
CA SER A 110 -20.91 -4.91 -7.36
C SER A 110 -21.26 -5.74 -6.13
N ARG A 111 -20.52 -5.57 -5.05
CA ARG A 111 -20.68 -6.30 -3.79
C ARG A 111 -21.50 -5.55 -2.74
N LEU A 112 -21.88 -4.30 -3.04
CA LEU A 112 -22.59 -3.43 -2.12
C LEU A 112 -24.04 -3.23 -2.57
N LYS A 113 -24.94 -3.20 -1.60
CA LYS A 113 -26.35 -2.83 -1.78
C LYS A 113 -26.69 -1.63 -0.89
N VAL A 114 -27.70 -0.88 -1.29
CA VAL A 114 -28.29 0.13 -0.42
C VAL A 114 -28.89 -0.58 0.80
N GLY A 115 -28.54 -0.11 1.99
CA GLY A 115 -28.90 -0.74 3.25
C GLY A 115 -27.77 -1.49 3.94
N ASP A 116 -26.69 -1.86 3.23
CA ASP A 116 -25.56 -2.57 3.82
C ASP A 116 -24.83 -1.71 4.87
N MET A 117 -24.38 -2.35 5.95
CA MET A 117 -23.51 -1.73 6.93
C MET A 117 -22.06 -1.83 6.46
N VAL A 118 -21.38 -0.69 6.41
CA VAL A 118 -20.00 -0.59 5.98
C VAL A 118 -19.19 0.27 6.94
N GLY A 119 -17.89 -0.01 7.03
CA GLY A 119 -16.94 0.84 7.72
C GLY A 119 -16.08 1.61 6.72
N PHE A 120 -15.55 2.75 7.15
CA PHE A 120 -14.55 3.52 6.44
C PHE A 120 -13.69 4.28 7.43
N ARG A 121 -12.49 4.67 6.99
CA ARG A 121 -11.58 5.48 7.81
C ARG A 121 -11.66 6.95 7.39
N ASP A 122 -11.90 7.82 8.36
CA ASP A 122 -11.98 9.25 8.11
C ASP A 122 -10.59 9.91 7.96
N ARG A 123 -10.56 11.22 7.71
CA ARG A 123 -9.29 11.97 7.53
C ARG A 123 -8.46 12.07 8.81
N GLN A 124 -9.06 11.84 9.97
CA GLN A 124 -8.39 11.78 11.26
C GLN A 124 -7.93 10.35 11.61
N ASN A 125 -7.97 9.42 10.63
CA ASN A 125 -7.62 8.02 10.80
C ASN A 125 -8.49 7.26 11.81
N GLN A 126 -9.74 7.71 12.03
CA GLN A 126 -10.72 7.05 12.88
C GLN A 126 -11.64 6.17 12.05
N ASP A 127 -11.91 4.97 12.54
CA ASP A 127 -12.86 4.06 11.92
C ASP A 127 -14.29 4.52 12.19
N ARG A 128 -15.05 4.77 11.13
CA ARG A 128 -16.45 5.17 11.14
C ARG A 128 -17.30 4.06 10.52
N TYR A 129 -18.49 3.89 11.05
CA TYR A 129 -19.43 2.87 10.60
C TYR A 129 -20.75 3.52 10.20
N GLY A 130 -21.41 2.99 9.18
CA GLY A 130 -22.69 3.53 8.76
C GLY A 130 -23.34 2.71 7.65
N GLN A 131 -24.59 3.06 7.38
CA GLN A 131 -25.41 2.39 6.39
C GLN A 131 -25.29 3.05 5.02
N VAL A 132 -25.18 2.26 3.97
CA VAL A 132 -25.15 2.73 2.59
C VAL A 132 -26.53 3.27 2.20
N LEU A 133 -26.60 4.56 1.90
CA LEU A 133 -27.83 5.21 1.42
C LEU A 133 -27.95 5.21 -0.10
N ALA A 134 -26.81 5.36 -0.80
CA ALA A 134 -26.81 5.41 -2.27
C ALA A 134 -25.46 4.95 -2.83
N LEU A 135 -25.51 4.31 -4.00
CA LEU A 135 -24.35 3.85 -4.75
C LEU A 135 -24.17 4.71 -6.00
N ASN A 136 -23.18 5.58 -6.00
CA ASN A 136 -22.81 6.42 -7.14
C ASN A 136 -21.75 5.69 -8.02
N PRO A 137 -21.40 6.19 -9.21
CA PRO A 137 -20.44 5.50 -10.08
C PRO A 137 -19.06 5.24 -9.48
N LYS A 138 -18.56 6.15 -8.62
CA LYS A 138 -17.21 6.07 -8.01
C LYS A 138 -17.20 6.09 -6.47
N THR A 139 -18.35 6.34 -5.83
CA THR A 139 -18.45 6.55 -4.38
C THR A 139 -19.75 5.98 -3.84
N ALA A 140 -19.80 5.61 -2.56
CA ALA A 140 -21.04 5.37 -1.84
C ALA A 140 -21.37 6.56 -0.92
N THR A 141 -22.66 6.83 -0.75
CA THR A 141 -23.12 7.76 0.29
C THR A 141 -23.51 6.94 1.51
N ILE A 142 -22.89 7.24 2.65
CA ILE A 142 -23.03 6.50 3.89
C ILE A 142 -23.62 7.43 4.95
N LEU A 143 -24.58 6.91 5.71
CA LEU A 143 -25.14 7.57 6.88
C LEU A 143 -24.55 6.93 8.13
N THR A 144 -23.79 7.70 8.91
CA THR A 144 -23.24 7.24 10.18
C THR A 144 -24.29 7.32 11.30
N SER A 145 -24.03 6.67 12.45
CA SER A 145 -24.88 6.73 13.65
C SER A 145 -25.11 8.15 14.18
N GLU A 146 -24.18 9.07 13.87
CA GLU A 146 -24.28 10.51 14.20
C GLU A 146 -25.16 11.29 13.22
N GLN A 147 -25.91 10.62 12.34
CA GLN A 147 -26.73 11.20 11.27
C GLN A 147 -25.95 12.07 10.26
N GLN A 148 -24.65 11.89 10.18
CA GLN A 148 -23.81 12.57 9.21
C GLN A 148 -23.75 11.79 7.91
N ARG A 149 -23.87 12.49 6.77
CA ARG A 149 -23.74 11.90 5.43
C ARG A 149 -22.33 12.04 4.92
N TRP A 150 -21.71 10.92 4.63
CA TRP A 150 -20.36 10.84 4.09
C TRP A 150 -20.41 10.31 2.66
N ARG A 151 -19.60 10.90 1.78
CA ARG A 151 -19.37 10.39 0.43
C ARG A 151 -17.97 9.78 0.38
N VAL A 152 -17.89 8.46 0.32
CA VAL A 152 -16.65 7.68 0.44
C VAL A 152 -16.43 6.88 -0.84
N ALA A 153 -15.20 6.89 -1.39
CA ALA A 153 -14.85 6.06 -2.53
C ALA A 153 -14.83 4.58 -2.12
N TYR A 154 -15.24 3.69 -3.01
CA TYR A 154 -15.37 2.26 -2.74
C TYR A 154 -14.09 1.61 -2.20
N GLN A 155 -12.94 2.05 -2.66
CA GLN A 155 -11.63 1.56 -2.22
C GLN A 155 -11.33 1.80 -0.73
N PHE A 156 -12.05 2.71 -0.08
CA PHE A 156 -11.89 3.03 1.35
C PHE A 156 -12.95 2.38 2.23
N LEU A 157 -13.88 1.63 1.64
CA LEU A 157 -14.92 0.92 2.37
C LEU A 157 -14.47 -0.48 2.75
N PHE A 158 -14.86 -0.93 3.93
CA PHE A 158 -14.66 -2.30 4.37
C PHE A 158 -15.95 -2.90 4.94
N PRO A 159 -16.13 -4.22 4.81
CA PRO A 159 -17.32 -4.89 5.31
C PRO A 159 -17.34 -4.85 6.85
N VAL A 160 -18.52 -4.61 7.40
CA VAL A 160 -18.79 -4.86 8.83
C VAL A 160 -19.42 -6.23 8.91
N ILE A 161 -18.73 -7.18 9.53
CA ILE A 161 -19.29 -8.49 9.82
C ILE A 161 -20.03 -8.32 11.13
N ASP A 162 -21.37 -8.21 11.07
CA ASP A 162 -22.21 -8.36 12.27
C ASP A 162 -22.11 -9.81 12.73
N SER A 163 -21.33 -10.04 13.77
CA SER A 163 -21.36 -11.29 14.50
C SER A 163 -22.60 -11.29 15.44
N CYS A 164 -23.78 -11.26 14.83
CA CYS A 164 -25.01 -11.66 15.50
C CYS A 164 -25.31 -13.09 15.09
N GLU A 165 -24.76 -14.04 15.82
CA GLU A 165 -25.33 -15.38 15.92
C GLU A 165 -25.92 -15.52 17.33
N GLU A 166 -27.22 -15.85 17.32
CA GLU A 166 -27.92 -16.39 18.48
C GLU A 166 -27.23 -17.66 19.01
#